data_c66a7dd9cafb68481df2dde2993be205
#
_entry.id   c66a7dd9cafb68481df2dde2993be205
#
_cell.length_a   1.000
_cell.length_b   1.000
_cell.length_c   1.000
_cell.angle_alpha   90.00
_cell.angle_beta   90.00
_cell.angle_gamma   90.00
#
_symmetry.space_group_name_H-M   'P 1'
#
loop_
_entity.id
_entity.type
_entity.pdbx_description
1 polymer ?
#
loop_
_entity_poly.entity_id
_entity_poly.type
_entity_poly.pdbx_seq_one_letter_code
_entity_poly.pdbx_strand_id
1 'polypeptide(L)'
;MPAEFELMRGTRTVHTRGSGALTDADLFDHMTRIAALFRAGVLDGDWAQILDFSAVDNVDGVSSAGIRRIAELNPWPRFAVRACIVATDEQFGLVRMYQALGDPKADDLAIIRSAAEADAFVIRERIRLGIGI
;
A
#
# COMPACT_ATOMS: atom_id res chain seq x y z
N MET A 1 0.34 11.84 12.62
CA MET A 1 -0.62 10.88 12.05
C MET A 1 0.07 9.53 11.90
N PRO A 2 -0.55 8.42 12.33
CA PRO A 2 0.07 7.10 12.22
C PRO A 2 0.29 6.59 10.79
N ALA A 3 -0.43 7.14 9.81
CA ALA A 3 -0.22 6.80 8.41
C ALA A 3 -0.16 8.08 7.58
N GLU A 4 1.03 8.41 7.11
CA GLU A 4 1.28 9.59 6.29
C GLU A 4 1.82 9.18 4.94
N PHE A 5 1.53 9.95 3.90
CA PHE A 5 2.07 9.66 2.59
C PHE A 5 2.64 10.89 1.91
N GLU A 6 3.56 10.65 1.00
CA GLU A 6 4.22 11.66 0.21
C GLU A 6 4.17 11.25 -1.26
N LEU A 7 3.90 12.22 -2.13
CA LEU A 7 3.89 11.99 -3.58
C LEU A 7 5.27 12.28 -4.14
N MET A 8 5.99 11.23 -4.52
CA MET A 8 7.30 11.35 -5.16
C MET A 8 7.09 11.50 -6.66
N ARG A 9 6.92 12.74 -7.11
CA ARG A 9 6.50 13.03 -8.51
C ARG A 9 7.56 12.62 -9.53
N GLY A 10 8.84 12.77 -9.20
CA GLY A 10 9.92 12.39 -10.10
C GLY A 10 9.93 10.92 -10.46
N THR A 11 9.50 10.05 -9.54
CA THR A 11 9.43 8.60 -9.75
C THR A 11 7.99 8.09 -9.87
N ARG A 12 7.00 8.97 -9.79
CA ARG A 12 5.58 8.62 -9.76
C ARG A 12 5.29 7.51 -8.75
N THR A 13 5.75 7.72 -7.51
CA THR A 13 5.58 6.78 -6.42
C THR A 13 4.88 7.46 -5.25
N VAL A 14 3.83 6.83 -4.72
CA VAL A 14 3.22 7.21 -3.46
C VAL A 14 3.95 6.45 -2.37
N HIS A 15 4.63 7.17 -1.49
CA HIS A 15 5.35 6.57 -0.37
C HIS A 15 4.57 6.83 0.91
N THR A 16 3.97 5.78 1.45
CA THR A 16 3.22 5.82 2.71
C THR A 16 4.08 5.26 3.82
N ARG A 17 4.10 5.95 4.96
CA ARG A 17 4.80 5.49 6.15
C ARG A 17 3.83 5.41 7.31
N GLY A 18 3.72 4.22 7.89
CA GLY A 18 3.00 4.01 9.14
C GLY A 18 3.94 4.07 10.33
N SER A 19 3.45 4.49 11.49
CA SER A 19 4.24 4.56 12.72
C SER A 19 3.34 4.39 13.94
N GLY A 20 3.93 3.94 15.05
CA GLY A 20 3.24 3.81 16.33
C GLY A 20 2.08 2.81 16.29
N ALA A 21 0.98 3.17 16.93
CA ALA A 21 -0.23 2.34 16.97
C ALA A 21 -1.11 2.62 15.76
N LEU A 22 -1.29 1.64 14.91
CA LEU A 22 -2.12 1.75 13.70
C LEU A 22 -3.51 1.20 13.99
N THR A 23 -4.55 1.89 13.52
CA THR A 23 -5.95 1.51 13.74
C THR A 23 -6.72 1.39 12.43
N ASP A 24 -7.91 0.78 12.49
CA ASP A 24 -8.82 0.74 11.34
C ASP A 24 -9.13 2.14 10.81
N ALA A 25 -9.33 3.11 11.71
CA ALA A 25 -9.62 4.49 11.32
C ALA A 25 -8.46 5.12 10.54
N ASP A 26 -7.22 4.85 10.95
CA ASP A 26 -6.03 5.35 10.25
C ASP A 26 -5.93 4.79 8.83
N LEU A 27 -6.16 3.49 8.68
CA LEU A 27 -6.11 2.82 7.38
C LEU A 27 -7.24 3.29 6.47
N PHE A 28 -8.45 3.45 7.03
CA PHE A 28 -9.59 3.94 6.27
C PHE A 28 -9.36 5.37 5.79
N ASP A 29 -8.87 6.25 6.65
CA ASP A 29 -8.54 7.63 6.29
C ASP A 29 -7.51 7.67 5.18
N HIS A 30 -6.44 6.91 5.31
CA HIS A 30 -5.39 6.82 4.31
C HIS A 30 -5.95 6.39 2.95
N MET A 31 -6.73 5.30 2.92
CA MET A 31 -7.29 4.78 1.67
C MET A 31 -8.27 5.77 1.03
N THR A 32 -9.07 6.46 1.85
CA THR A 32 -10.01 7.49 1.38
C THR A 32 -9.27 8.65 0.72
N ARG A 33 -8.16 9.08 1.31
CA ARG A 33 -7.34 10.18 0.76
C ARG A 33 -6.68 9.78 -0.55
N ILE A 34 -6.17 8.56 -0.64
CA ILE A 34 -5.59 8.03 -1.89
C ILE A 34 -6.68 7.95 -2.97
N ALA A 35 -7.86 7.43 -2.64
CA ALA A 35 -8.97 7.34 -3.58
C ALA A 35 -9.38 8.73 -4.12
N ALA A 36 -9.35 9.75 -3.27
CA ALA A 36 -9.63 11.13 -3.70
C ALA A 36 -8.62 11.63 -4.74
N LEU A 37 -7.35 11.26 -4.59
CA LEU A 37 -6.31 11.64 -5.54
C LEU A 37 -6.50 10.96 -6.90
N PHE A 38 -6.97 9.72 -6.92
CA PHE A 38 -7.34 9.04 -8.17
C PHE A 38 -8.52 9.76 -8.84
N ARG A 39 -9.56 10.11 -8.09
CA ARG A 39 -10.72 10.83 -8.64
C ARG A 39 -10.35 12.20 -9.19
N ALA A 40 -9.39 12.87 -8.57
CA ALA A 40 -8.91 14.18 -9.01
C ALA A 40 -7.95 14.11 -10.21
N GLY A 41 -7.57 12.91 -10.64
CA GLY A 41 -6.61 12.74 -11.74
C GLY A 41 -5.15 12.99 -11.35
N VAL A 42 -4.86 13.14 -10.06
CA VAL A 42 -3.47 13.31 -9.58
C VAL A 42 -2.71 12.00 -9.67
N LEU A 43 -3.37 10.89 -9.37
CA LEU A 43 -2.81 9.54 -9.49
C LEU A 43 -3.50 8.79 -10.62
N ASP A 44 -2.75 7.89 -11.25
CA ASP A 44 -3.25 6.94 -12.26
C ASP A 44 -2.55 5.59 -12.10
N GLY A 45 -2.85 4.65 -13.00
CA GLY A 45 -2.32 3.30 -12.91
C GLY A 45 -0.82 3.16 -13.15
N ASP A 46 -0.15 4.20 -13.65
CA ASP A 46 1.30 4.20 -13.84
C ASP A 46 2.05 4.59 -12.56
N TRP A 47 1.36 5.11 -11.56
CA TRP A 47 1.96 5.36 -10.26
C TRP A 47 2.16 4.05 -9.50
N ALA A 48 3.27 3.96 -8.75
CA ALA A 48 3.52 2.86 -7.84
C ALA A 48 3.22 3.30 -6.41
N GLN A 49 3.02 2.32 -5.53
CA GLN A 49 2.86 2.58 -4.09
C GLN A 49 3.86 1.74 -3.30
N ILE A 50 4.52 2.38 -2.34
CA ILE A 50 5.30 1.70 -1.31
C ILE A 50 4.68 2.05 0.04
N LEU A 51 4.23 1.03 0.76
CA LEU A 51 3.68 1.14 2.11
C LEU A 51 4.74 0.64 3.07
N ASP A 52 5.28 1.51 3.91
CA ASP A 52 6.31 1.15 4.88
C ASP A 52 5.70 1.10 6.28
N PHE A 53 5.50 -0.09 6.81
CA PHE A 53 4.98 -0.31 8.16
C PHE A 53 6.07 -0.73 9.16
N SER A 54 7.34 -0.59 8.82
CA SER A 54 8.44 -1.00 9.70
C SER A 54 8.47 -0.23 11.03
N ALA A 55 7.95 0.99 11.07
CA ALA A 55 7.87 1.80 12.30
C ALA A 55 6.55 1.62 13.07
N VAL A 56 5.64 0.77 12.60
CA VAL A 56 4.42 0.44 13.34
C VAL A 56 4.76 -0.57 14.42
N ASP A 57 4.45 -0.24 15.68
CA ASP A 57 4.76 -1.08 16.82
C ASP A 57 3.54 -1.79 17.43
N ASN A 58 2.33 -1.41 17.03
CA ASN A 58 1.10 -1.96 17.58
C ASN A 58 0.01 -1.97 16.51
N VAL A 59 -0.59 -3.14 16.25
CA VAL A 59 -1.68 -3.33 15.29
C VAL A 59 -2.94 -3.88 15.97
N ASP A 60 -3.04 -3.77 17.30
CA ASP A 60 -4.21 -4.27 18.04
C ASP A 60 -5.51 -3.58 17.63
N GLY A 61 -5.44 -2.35 17.15
CA GLY A 61 -6.59 -1.59 16.66
C GLY A 61 -7.00 -1.91 15.23
N VAL A 62 -6.33 -2.87 14.57
CA VAL A 62 -6.65 -3.29 13.20
C VAL A 62 -7.44 -4.58 13.25
N SER A 63 -8.64 -4.58 12.67
CA SER A 63 -9.55 -5.72 12.67
C SER A 63 -9.74 -6.31 11.28
N SER A 64 -10.24 -7.54 11.21
CA SER A 64 -10.59 -8.17 9.93
C SER A 64 -11.69 -7.39 9.20
N ALA A 65 -12.65 -6.82 9.94
CA ALA A 65 -13.69 -5.97 9.35
C ALA A 65 -13.10 -4.69 8.74
N GLY A 66 -12.13 -4.08 9.42
CA GLY A 66 -11.42 -2.91 8.91
C GLY A 66 -10.60 -3.22 7.66
N ILE A 67 -9.89 -4.33 7.65
CA ILE A 67 -9.14 -4.80 6.48
C ILE A 67 -10.08 -5.03 5.29
N ARG A 68 -11.22 -5.69 5.52
CA ARG A 68 -12.22 -5.90 4.47
C ARG A 68 -12.71 -4.58 3.89
N ARG A 69 -12.98 -3.61 4.76
CA ARG A 69 -13.47 -2.30 4.34
C ARG A 69 -12.46 -1.56 3.44
N ILE A 70 -11.18 -1.57 3.79
CA ILE A 70 -10.18 -0.91 2.95
C ILE A 70 -9.93 -1.67 1.65
N ALA A 71 -10.07 -2.99 1.65
CA ALA A 71 -9.98 -3.77 0.42
C ALA A 71 -11.10 -3.40 -0.56
N GLU A 72 -12.31 -3.17 -0.06
CA GLU A 72 -13.45 -2.72 -0.88
C GLU A 72 -13.25 -1.31 -1.43
N LEU A 73 -12.54 -0.45 -0.70
CA LEU A 73 -12.28 0.93 -1.11
C LEU A 73 -11.07 1.07 -2.03
N ASN A 74 -10.29 0.03 -2.23
CA ASN A 74 -9.04 0.08 -2.96
C ASN A 74 -9.22 0.72 -4.34
N PRO A 75 -8.61 1.90 -4.61
CA PRO A 75 -8.74 2.58 -5.89
C PRO A 75 -7.69 2.14 -6.90
N TRP A 76 -6.68 1.37 -6.47
CA TRP A 76 -5.57 0.99 -7.33
C TRP A 76 -6.05 0.01 -8.40
N PRO A 77 -5.69 0.24 -9.68
CA PRO A 77 -6.03 -0.72 -10.72
C PRO A 77 -5.24 -2.02 -10.57
N ARG A 78 -5.73 -3.04 -11.23
CA ARG A 78 -5.27 -4.42 -11.13
C ARG A 78 -3.76 -4.60 -11.32
N PHE A 79 -3.16 -3.86 -12.25
CA PHE A 79 -1.74 -4.00 -12.61
C PHE A 79 -0.86 -2.92 -12.00
N ALA A 80 -1.37 -2.15 -11.04
CA ALA A 80 -0.56 -1.15 -10.35
C ALA A 80 0.55 -1.83 -9.55
N VAL A 81 1.74 -1.25 -9.58
CA VAL A 81 2.90 -1.79 -8.87
C VAL A 81 2.84 -1.32 -7.42
N ARG A 82 2.68 -2.25 -6.50
CA ARG A 82 2.52 -1.95 -5.08
C ARG A 82 3.35 -2.89 -4.23
N ALA A 83 4.03 -2.34 -3.23
CA ALA A 83 4.83 -3.11 -2.27
C ALA A 83 4.52 -2.64 -0.85
N CYS A 84 4.43 -3.60 0.08
CA CYS A 84 4.23 -3.32 1.49
C CYS A 84 5.39 -3.88 2.29
N ILE A 85 6.10 -3.01 3.02
CA ILE A 85 7.22 -3.39 3.87
C ILE A 85 6.67 -3.73 5.25
N VAL A 86 6.90 -4.94 5.71
CA VAL A 86 6.47 -5.42 7.02
C VAL A 86 7.67 -5.81 7.87
N ALA A 87 7.59 -5.59 9.18
CA ALA A 87 8.65 -5.92 10.13
C ALA A 87 8.30 -7.11 11.01
N THR A 88 7.01 -7.41 11.21
CA THR A 88 6.55 -8.45 12.13
C THR A 88 5.65 -9.46 11.45
N ASP A 89 5.52 -10.65 12.06
CA ASP A 89 4.61 -11.69 11.56
C ASP A 89 3.14 -11.25 11.65
N GLU A 90 2.79 -10.44 12.65
CA GLU A 90 1.44 -9.88 12.77
C GLU A 90 1.12 -8.98 11.58
N GLN A 91 2.04 -8.08 11.22
CA GLN A 91 1.89 -7.21 10.06
C GLN A 91 1.79 -8.05 8.78
N PHE A 92 2.65 -9.04 8.63
CA PHE A 92 2.61 -9.97 7.49
C PHE A 92 1.22 -10.63 7.36
N GLY A 93 0.69 -11.13 8.47
CA GLY A 93 -0.64 -11.76 8.49
C GLY A 93 -1.76 -10.82 8.08
N LEU A 94 -1.71 -9.57 8.52
CA LEU A 94 -2.73 -8.56 8.15
C LEU A 94 -2.67 -8.22 6.66
N VAL A 95 -1.48 -8.09 6.09
CA VAL A 95 -1.34 -7.82 4.65
C VAL A 95 -1.80 -9.01 3.82
N ARG A 96 -1.50 -10.24 4.27
CA ARG A 96 -2.01 -11.46 3.63
C ARG A 96 -3.54 -11.51 3.66
N MET A 97 -4.14 -11.10 4.76
CA MET A 97 -5.60 -11.00 4.86
C MET A 97 -6.16 -10.00 3.86
N TYR A 98 -5.53 -8.83 3.73
CA TYR A 98 -5.92 -7.82 2.74
C TYR A 98 -5.87 -8.40 1.32
N GLN A 99 -4.79 -9.10 0.97
CA GLN A 99 -4.66 -9.74 -0.34
C GLN A 99 -5.78 -10.75 -0.59
N ALA A 100 -6.13 -11.54 0.43
CA ALA A 100 -7.15 -12.59 0.30
C ALA A 100 -8.57 -12.03 0.19
N LEU A 101 -8.83 -10.87 0.80
CA LEU A 101 -10.15 -10.23 0.78
C LEU A 101 -10.40 -9.37 -0.45
N GLY A 102 -9.31 -8.96 -1.14
CA GLY A 102 -9.42 -8.28 -2.42
C GLY A 102 -9.74 -9.29 -3.54
N ASP A 103 -9.97 -8.79 -4.74
CA ASP A 103 -10.06 -9.68 -5.90
C ASP A 103 -8.67 -10.29 -6.12
N PRO A 104 -8.51 -11.63 -5.99
CA PRO A 104 -7.20 -12.27 -6.14
C PRO A 104 -6.56 -12.06 -7.51
N LYS A 105 -7.37 -11.67 -8.50
CA LYS A 105 -6.89 -11.38 -9.85
C LYS A 105 -6.53 -9.91 -10.03
N ALA A 106 -6.85 -9.07 -9.04
CA ALA A 106 -6.77 -7.62 -9.17
C ALA A 106 -5.71 -6.98 -8.28
N ASP A 107 -5.12 -7.70 -7.32
CA ASP A 107 -4.20 -7.09 -6.38
C ASP A 107 -2.84 -7.79 -6.41
N ASP A 108 -1.86 -7.10 -6.98
CA ASP A 108 -0.47 -7.55 -7.07
C ASP A 108 0.39 -6.95 -5.96
N LEU A 109 -0.21 -6.60 -4.81
CA LEU A 109 0.53 -6.07 -3.67
C LEU A 109 1.57 -7.09 -3.17
N ALA A 110 2.85 -6.75 -3.30
CA ALA A 110 3.93 -7.58 -2.81
C ALA A 110 4.20 -7.31 -1.34
N ILE A 111 4.51 -8.37 -0.58
CA ILE A 111 4.90 -8.25 0.82
C ILE A 111 6.42 -8.40 0.91
N ILE A 112 7.09 -7.40 1.46
CA ILE A 112 8.55 -7.27 1.43
C ILE A 112 9.06 -6.94 2.82
N ARG A 113 10.31 -7.29 3.10
CA ARG A 113 10.89 -7.14 4.45
C ARG A 113 11.84 -5.96 4.59
N SER A 114 12.23 -5.28 3.50
CA SER A 114 13.14 -4.15 3.57
C SER A 114 12.83 -3.08 2.52
N ALA A 115 13.22 -1.83 2.81
CA ALA A 115 13.04 -0.72 1.88
C ALA A 115 13.84 -0.94 0.58
N ALA A 116 15.05 -1.50 0.69
CA ALA A 116 15.87 -1.76 -0.50
C ALA A 116 15.21 -2.77 -1.43
N GLU A 117 14.60 -3.83 -0.88
CA GLU A 117 13.86 -4.81 -1.67
C GLU A 117 12.62 -4.19 -2.32
N ALA A 118 11.94 -3.27 -1.62
CA ALA A 118 10.76 -2.59 -2.15
C ALA A 118 11.12 -1.72 -3.36
N ASP A 119 12.20 -0.95 -3.27
CA ASP A 119 12.68 -0.13 -4.38
C ASP A 119 13.06 -0.98 -5.58
N ALA A 120 13.80 -2.06 -5.36
CA ALA A 120 14.20 -2.99 -6.41
C ALA A 120 12.98 -3.65 -7.07
N PHE A 121 11.97 -4.03 -6.27
CA PHE A 121 10.74 -4.60 -6.77
C PHE A 121 10.00 -3.62 -7.69
N VAL A 122 9.85 -2.37 -7.27
CA VAL A 122 9.13 -1.35 -8.06
C VAL A 122 9.83 -1.13 -9.40
N ILE A 123 11.16 -0.99 -9.40
CA ILE A 123 11.94 -0.81 -10.63
C ILE A 123 11.75 -2.00 -11.57
N ARG A 124 11.92 -3.22 -11.06
CA ARG A 124 11.82 -4.44 -11.85
C ARG A 124 10.43 -4.62 -12.46
N GLU A 125 9.37 -4.39 -11.68
CA GLU A 125 8.00 -4.55 -12.15
C GLU A 125 7.61 -3.49 -13.17
N ARG A 126 8.09 -2.26 -13.02
CA ARG A 126 7.87 -1.21 -14.02
C ARG A 126 8.52 -1.59 -15.35
N ILE A 127 9.74 -2.11 -15.32
CA ILE A 127 10.43 -2.58 -16.52
C ILE A 127 9.62 -3.70 -17.16
N ARG A 128 9.18 -4.67 -16.38
CA ARG A 128 8.40 -5.81 -16.87
C ARG A 128 7.10 -5.37 -17.53
N LEU A 129 6.43 -4.36 -16.98
CA LEU A 129 5.15 -3.86 -17.49
C LEU A 129 5.33 -2.81 -18.60
N GLY A 130 6.56 -2.41 -18.92
CA GLY A 130 6.82 -1.40 -19.92
C GLY A 130 6.44 0.02 -19.48
N ILE A 131 6.36 0.27 -18.19
CA ILE A 131 6.07 1.59 -17.64
C ILE A 131 7.38 2.39 -17.57
N GLY A 132 7.38 3.59 -18.15
CA GLY A 132 8.55 4.47 -18.08
C GLY A 132 8.83 4.96 -16.66
N ILE A 133 10.09 5.20 -16.35
CA ILE A 133 10.52 5.71 -15.05
C ILE A 133 10.78 7.21 -15.17
#